data_984f3145ab996ad94cc3db07bb465249
#
_entry.id   984f3145ab996ad94cc3db07bb465249
#
_cell.length_a   1.000
_cell.length_b   1.000
_cell.length_c   1.000
_cell.angle_alpha   90.00
_cell.angle_beta   90.00
_cell.angle_gamma   90.00
#
_symmetry.space_group_name_H-M   'P 1'
#
loop_
_entity.id
_entity.type
_entity.pdbx_description
1 polymer ?
#
loop_
_entity_poly.entity_id
_entity_poly.type
_entity_poly.pdbx_seq_one_letter_code
_entity_poly.pdbx_strand_id
1 'polypeptide(L)'
;MAIPTYGNNAVDWETRVDMERLRTERLARLKAELNNSSLGSILTFDFHNIRYMTATHIGTWAMDKMIRFAILPRGGEPVLWDFGSAARHHTLQNPWLDKAHADASANGHEPHHNAKPIVGSRAGISTLRGAISPKVGQAESVADKIYEVLKIYGLENEPIGIDIVEPVVLFALQAKGLQVVDGQQIFLAARRIKTKDEISLLTSAASMVDAAYDQLYEFLRPGVKENECVGLVSNILYSMGSEHVEGVNAISGERCSPHPHVFSDRVLRPGDPAFFDILHSFMGYRTCYYRTFAVGSASPAQRDAYTICREYMDKAIALVKPGATTADICKVWPKAEEFGFANEEAAFALQYGHGVGLSIWERPIFSRMVSMEHPEVLEEGMVFALETYWPAKDGWGAARIEEEVVVTATGCEVITKFPAEELLVAGKRYFTTGGFLNTTRDSQSHLNTSTFNYIGNGGKK
;
A
#
# COMPACT_ATOMS: atom_id res chain seq x y z
N MET A 1 0.41 22.22 1.03
CA MET A 1 0.06 22.33 -0.41
C MET A 1 -1.34 21.75 -0.56
N ALA A 2 -2.26 22.46 -1.19
CA ALA A 2 -3.63 21.98 -1.41
C ALA A 2 -3.61 20.95 -2.54
N ILE A 3 -4.30 19.81 -2.36
CA ILE A 3 -4.58 18.93 -3.48
C ILE A 3 -5.79 19.53 -4.20
N PRO A 4 -5.68 19.82 -5.51
CA PRO A 4 -6.82 20.26 -6.27
C PRO A 4 -7.93 19.21 -6.18
N THR A 5 -9.15 19.63 -5.90
CA THR A 5 -10.29 18.75 -6.08
C THR A 5 -10.45 18.48 -7.57
N TYR A 6 -10.62 17.25 -7.96
CA TYR A 6 -10.90 16.87 -9.35
C TYR A 6 -12.36 17.18 -9.73
N GLY A 7 -12.86 18.36 -9.36
CA GLY A 7 -14.16 18.85 -9.82
C GLY A 7 -14.06 19.23 -11.29
N ASN A 8 -14.93 18.69 -12.12
CA ASN A 8 -14.92 18.90 -13.57
C ASN A 8 -14.98 20.36 -14.00
N ASN A 9 -15.46 21.26 -13.16
CA ASN A 9 -15.67 22.64 -13.52
C ASN A 9 -14.73 23.63 -12.82
N ALA A 10 -13.90 23.20 -11.89
CA ALA A 10 -12.98 24.03 -11.08
C ALA A 10 -13.67 25.30 -10.49
N VAL A 11 -14.99 25.21 -10.24
CA VAL A 11 -15.79 26.33 -9.75
C VAL A 11 -15.68 26.46 -8.26
N ASP A 12 -15.64 25.30 -7.55
CA ASP A 12 -15.52 25.24 -6.10
C ASP A 12 -14.24 24.50 -5.76
N TRP A 13 -13.16 25.24 -5.59
CA TRP A 13 -11.88 24.70 -5.15
C TRP A 13 -11.90 24.49 -3.64
N GLU A 14 -11.99 23.24 -3.22
CA GLU A 14 -11.77 22.86 -1.84
C GLU A 14 -10.39 22.26 -1.67
N THR A 15 -9.67 22.78 -0.70
CA THR A 15 -8.45 22.14 -0.23
C THR A 15 -8.81 20.96 0.63
N ARG A 16 -8.75 19.74 0.09
CA ARG A 16 -9.09 18.52 0.83
C ARG A 16 -8.01 18.14 1.82
N VAL A 17 -6.74 18.41 1.50
CA VAL A 17 -5.59 18.07 2.33
C VAL A 17 -4.83 19.32 2.74
N ASP A 18 -4.74 19.51 4.04
CA ASP A 18 -3.89 20.51 4.65
C ASP A 18 -2.53 19.89 5.01
N MET A 19 -1.52 20.18 4.19
CA MET A 19 -0.20 19.59 4.34
C MET A 19 0.53 20.04 5.61
N GLU A 20 0.22 21.22 6.12
CA GLU A 20 0.78 21.69 7.38
C GLU A 20 0.17 20.95 8.57
N ARG A 21 -1.14 20.82 8.60
CA ARG A 21 -1.85 20.02 9.61
C ARG A 21 -1.42 18.55 9.56
N LEU A 22 -1.38 17.95 8.38
CA LEU A 22 -0.94 16.57 8.18
C LEU A 22 0.44 16.32 8.82
N ARG A 23 1.40 17.18 8.52
CA ARG A 23 2.77 17.09 9.05
C ARG A 23 2.79 17.24 10.57
N THR A 24 2.09 18.23 11.07
CA THR A 24 2.07 18.56 12.51
C THR A 24 1.40 17.44 13.32
N GLU A 25 0.26 16.93 12.87
CA GLU A 25 -0.46 15.85 13.54
C GLU A 25 0.34 14.54 13.54
N ARG A 26 0.98 14.17 12.43
CA ARG A 26 1.84 12.98 12.36
C ARG A 26 2.99 13.06 13.36
N LEU A 27 3.71 14.18 13.37
CA LEU A 27 4.84 14.37 14.29
C LEU A 27 4.37 14.39 15.75
N ALA A 28 3.24 15.04 16.03
CA ALA A 28 2.67 15.06 17.38
C ALA A 28 2.32 13.65 17.89
N ARG A 29 1.73 12.80 17.04
CA ARG A 29 1.45 11.40 17.38
C ARG A 29 2.72 10.61 17.63
N LEU A 30 3.73 10.76 16.77
CA LEU A 30 5.00 10.08 16.96
C LEU A 30 5.70 10.50 18.27
N LYS A 31 5.68 11.78 18.60
CA LYS A 31 6.19 12.31 19.88
C LYS A 31 5.40 11.75 21.07
N ALA A 32 4.08 11.64 20.96
CA ALA A 32 3.26 11.07 22.01
C ALA A 32 3.61 9.60 22.29
N GLU A 33 3.74 8.78 21.24
CA GLU A 33 4.14 7.37 21.39
C GLU A 33 5.55 7.23 21.97
N LEU A 34 6.50 8.05 21.53
CA LEU A 34 7.85 8.07 22.09
C LEU A 34 7.83 8.46 23.58
N ASN A 35 7.07 9.49 23.96
CA ASN A 35 6.97 9.95 25.35
C ASN A 35 6.29 8.92 26.26
N ASN A 36 5.40 8.09 25.73
CA ASN A 36 4.73 7.01 26.46
C ASN A 36 5.60 5.74 26.57
N SER A 37 6.75 5.70 25.90
CA SER A 37 7.67 4.58 25.89
C SER A 37 8.82 4.75 26.91
N SER A 38 9.62 3.71 27.06
CA SER A 38 10.88 3.75 27.84
C SER A 38 12.08 4.21 27.01
N LEU A 39 11.89 4.61 25.75
CA LEU A 39 12.98 4.97 24.84
C LEU A 39 13.42 6.42 25.03
N GLY A 40 14.71 6.67 25.01
CA GLY A 40 15.26 8.03 24.97
C GLY A 40 15.13 8.67 23.58
N SER A 41 15.11 7.86 22.53
CA SER A 41 14.97 8.33 21.17
C SER A 41 14.53 7.23 20.22
N ILE A 42 14.05 7.61 19.03
CA ILE A 42 13.84 6.71 17.90
C ILE A 42 14.68 7.14 16.71
N LEU A 43 15.37 6.17 16.11
CA LEU A 43 16.16 6.30 14.90
C LEU A 43 15.52 5.49 13.80
N THR A 44 15.39 6.07 12.62
CA THR A 44 14.80 5.39 11.49
C THR A 44 15.69 5.46 10.25
N PHE A 45 15.82 4.32 9.57
CA PHE A 45 16.35 4.19 8.21
C PHE A 45 15.25 3.83 7.23
N ASP A 46 14.05 3.51 7.72
CA ASP A 46 12.89 3.21 6.88
C ASP A 46 12.40 4.45 6.13
N PHE A 47 12.24 4.29 4.84
CA PHE A 47 11.84 5.37 3.94
C PHE A 47 10.47 6.00 4.30
N HIS A 48 9.53 5.20 4.77
CA HIS A 48 8.19 5.64 5.14
C HIS A 48 8.19 6.32 6.50
N ASN A 49 8.93 5.76 7.46
CA ASN A 49 9.06 6.34 8.79
C ASN A 49 9.80 7.69 8.76
N ILE A 50 10.84 7.83 7.91
CA ILE A 50 11.49 9.12 7.67
C ILE A 50 10.47 10.13 7.12
N ARG A 51 9.64 9.74 6.14
CA ARG A 51 8.61 10.62 5.58
C ARG A 51 7.54 10.98 6.61
N TYR A 52 7.12 10.03 7.44
CA TYR A 52 6.17 10.27 8.53
C TYR A 52 6.70 11.31 9.51
N MET A 53 7.97 11.15 9.94
CA MET A 53 8.63 11.99 10.91
C MET A 53 8.97 13.39 10.38
N THR A 54 9.48 13.49 9.14
CA THR A 54 10.12 14.71 8.61
C THR A 54 9.36 15.38 7.47
N ALA A 55 8.31 14.75 6.94
CA ALA A 55 7.61 15.17 5.73
C ALA A 55 8.51 15.33 4.49
N THR A 56 9.69 14.71 4.48
CA THR A 56 10.64 14.78 3.36
C THR A 56 10.56 13.52 2.51
N HIS A 57 10.75 13.68 1.21
CA HIS A 57 10.71 12.61 0.23
C HIS A 57 11.85 12.77 -0.77
N ILE A 58 12.42 11.64 -1.20
CA ILE A 58 13.33 11.53 -2.34
C ILE A 58 12.77 10.49 -3.31
N GLY A 59 13.34 10.36 -4.48
CA GLY A 59 12.86 9.39 -5.47
C GLY A 59 12.83 7.96 -4.94
N THR A 60 11.84 7.19 -5.37
CA THR A 60 11.61 5.80 -4.93
C THR A 60 12.76 4.85 -5.25
N TRP A 61 13.63 5.21 -6.22
CA TRP A 61 14.87 4.47 -6.51
C TRP A 61 15.76 4.25 -5.28
N ALA A 62 15.61 5.09 -4.25
CA ALA A 62 16.39 5.03 -3.02
C ALA A 62 15.67 4.33 -1.86
N MET A 63 14.45 3.83 -2.08
CA MET A 63 13.60 3.28 -1.02
C MET A 63 14.25 2.10 -0.27
N ASP A 64 14.94 1.24 -1.00
CA ASP A 64 15.61 0.05 -0.46
C ASP A 64 17.11 0.26 -0.17
N LYS A 65 17.61 1.48 -0.27
CA LYS A 65 19.06 1.77 -0.23
C LYS A 65 19.55 2.37 1.07
N MET A 66 18.66 2.65 2.01
CA MET A 66 19.01 3.19 3.34
C MET A 66 19.99 4.36 3.30
N ILE A 67 19.87 5.24 2.26
CA ILE A 67 20.80 6.35 2.02
C ILE A 67 20.54 7.57 2.89
N ARG A 68 19.51 7.53 3.70
CA ARG A 68 19.09 8.58 4.60
C ARG A 68 18.64 7.99 5.92
N PHE A 69 18.71 8.77 6.97
CA PHE A 69 18.21 8.39 8.29
C PHE A 69 17.79 9.63 9.08
N ALA A 70 16.92 9.41 10.03
CA ALA A 70 16.44 10.48 10.90
C ALA A 70 16.34 9.99 12.33
N ILE A 71 16.57 10.89 13.29
CA ILE A 71 16.40 10.63 14.72
C ILE A 71 15.43 11.64 15.32
N LEU A 72 14.57 11.15 16.22
CA LEU A 72 13.75 11.99 17.09
C LEU A 72 14.16 11.73 18.53
N PRO A 73 14.85 12.66 19.18
CA PRO A 73 15.14 12.61 20.61
C PRO A 73 13.85 12.86 21.42
N ARG A 74 13.67 12.18 22.55
CA ARG A 74 12.56 12.48 23.47
C ARG A 74 12.66 13.92 23.96
N GLY A 75 11.58 14.66 23.82
CA GLY A 75 11.53 16.10 24.15
C GLY A 75 12.15 17.03 23.11
N GLY A 76 12.66 16.50 21.98
CA GLY A 76 13.29 17.28 20.92
C GLY A 76 12.50 17.30 19.60
N GLU A 77 13.18 17.80 18.56
CA GLU A 77 12.69 17.88 17.19
C GLU A 77 13.48 16.91 16.28
N PRO A 78 12.88 16.47 15.15
CA PRO A 78 13.55 15.55 14.24
C PRO A 78 14.85 16.10 13.65
N VAL A 79 15.90 15.29 13.63
CA VAL A 79 17.15 15.58 12.92
C VAL A 79 17.27 14.60 11.75
N LEU A 80 17.49 15.12 10.54
CA LEU A 80 17.57 14.34 9.31
C LEU A 80 18.96 14.41 8.69
N TRP A 81 19.51 13.27 8.33
CA TRP A 81 20.69 13.17 7.46
C TRP A 81 20.28 12.63 6.10
N ASP A 82 20.71 13.35 5.08
CA ASP A 82 20.42 13.01 3.69
C ASP A 82 21.68 13.21 2.84
N PHE A 83 21.72 12.74 1.62
CA PHE A 83 22.85 13.04 0.73
C PHE A 83 22.82 14.50 0.27
N GLY A 84 24.01 15.06 0.01
CA GLY A 84 24.23 16.51 -0.06
C GLY A 84 23.26 17.32 -0.93
N SER A 85 22.92 16.84 -2.14
CA SER A 85 21.97 17.55 -3.01
C SER A 85 20.53 17.50 -2.48
N ALA A 86 20.10 16.37 -1.96
CA ALA A 86 18.78 16.21 -1.36
C ALA A 86 18.68 17.02 -0.06
N ALA A 87 19.69 16.98 0.80
CA ALA A 87 19.73 17.78 2.03
C ALA A 87 19.55 19.26 1.74
N ARG A 88 20.27 19.80 0.73
CA ARG A 88 20.11 21.19 0.32
C ARG A 88 18.69 21.49 -0.20
N HIS A 89 18.13 20.60 -1.02
CA HIS A 89 16.77 20.74 -1.52
C HIS A 89 15.76 20.78 -0.37
N HIS A 90 15.87 19.83 0.57
CA HIS A 90 14.97 19.77 1.73
C HIS A 90 15.08 20.99 2.63
N THR A 91 16.28 21.52 2.85
CA THR A 91 16.47 22.78 3.59
C THR A 91 15.70 23.95 2.95
N LEU A 92 15.67 24.01 1.63
CA LEU A 92 14.96 25.07 0.90
C LEU A 92 13.43 24.84 0.87
N GLN A 93 12.98 23.60 0.77
CA GLN A 93 11.56 23.28 0.56
C GLN A 93 10.81 22.91 1.85
N ASN A 94 11.52 22.63 2.93
CA ASN A 94 10.96 22.25 4.23
C ASN A 94 11.48 23.15 5.37
N PRO A 95 11.28 24.47 5.29
CA PRO A 95 11.82 25.41 6.29
C PRO A 95 11.20 25.23 7.68
N TRP A 96 10.12 24.46 7.80
CA TRP A 96 9.46 24.18 9.06
C TRP A 96 10.36 23.44 10.06
N LEU A 97 11.27 22.57 9.57
CA LEU A 97 12.23 21.86 10.45
C LEU A 97 13.17 22.85 11.13
N ASP A 98 13.76 23.77 10.37
CA ASP A 98 14.62 24.82 10.93
C ASP A 98 13.86 25.69 11.94
N LYS A 99 12.62 26.06 11.62
CA LYS A 99 11.77 26.86 12.51
C LYS A 99 11.42 26.09 13.79
N ALA A 100 11.08 24.80 13.70
CA ALA A 100 10.75 23.99 14.88
C ALA A 100 11.92 23.92 15.87
N HIS A 101 13.15 23.74 15.39
CA HIS A 101 14.35 23.78 16.21
C HIS A 101 14.62 25.16 16.81
N ALA A 102 14.44 26.23 16.04
CA ALA A 102 14.60 27.59 16.54
C ALA A 102 13.57 27.92 17.64
N ASP A 103 12.31 27.57 17.45
CA ASP A 103 11.23 27.79 18.41
C ASP A 103 11.47 26.97 19.69
N ALA A 104 11.89 25.71 19.58
CA ALA A 104 12.21 24.86 20.71
C ALA A 104 13.38 25.42 21.53
N SER A 105 14.45 25.87 20.88
CA SER A 105 15.60 26.50 21.53
C SER A 105 15.23 27.81 22.24
N ALA A 106 14.43 28.66 21.60
CA ALA A 106 13.98 29.92 22.19
C ALA A 106 13.11 29.73 23.45
N ASN A 107 12.35 28.65 23.51
CA ASN A 107 11.50 28.30 24.65
C ASN A 107 12.21 27.46 25.73
N GLY A 108 13.48 27.15 25.56
CA GLY A 108 14.26 26.33 26.49
C GLY A 108 13.89 24.84 26.49
N HIS A 109 13.17 24.38 25.49
CA HIS A 109 12.78 22.97 25.34
C HIS A 109 13.86 22.15 24.61
N GLU A 110 14.82 22.81 24.00
CA GLU A 110 15.90 22.17 23.27
C GLU A 110 17.23 22.81 23.67
N PRO A 111 18.30 22.02 23.87
CA PRO A 111 19.61 22.56 24.19
C PRO A 111 20.13 23.46 23.07
N HIS A 112 20.80 24.53 23.42
CA HIS A 112 21.53 25.39 22.46
C HIS A 112 22.68 24.59 21.87
N HIS A 113 22.60 24.23 20.61
CA HIS A 113 23.66 23.51 19.92
C HIS A 113 23.72 23.84 18.42
N ASN A 114 24.82 23.43 17.80
CA ASN A 114 25.06 23.66 16.38
C ASN A 114 24.50 22.58 15.47
N ALA A 115 23.68 21.63 15.99
CA ALA A 115 23.06 20.62 15.16
C ALA A 115 22.03 21.26 14.22
N LYS A 116 22.16 20.97 12.96
CA LYS A 116 21.21 21.43 11.95
C LYS A 116 20.14 20.37 11.75
N PRO A 117 18.86 20.74 11.60
CA PRO A 117 17.76 19.81 11.44
C PRO A 117 17.85 18.97 10.16
N ILE A 118 18.52 19.50 9.13
CA ILE A 118 18.81 18.76 7.90
C ILE A 118 20.30 18.87 7.60
N VAL A 119 20.98 17.73 7.59
CA VAL A 119 22.44 17.68 7.42
C VAL A 119 22.78 16.74 6.26
N GLY A 120 23.58 17.22 5.32
CA GLY A 120 24.18 16.35 4.30
C GLY A 120 25.04 15.28 4.93
N SER A 121 24.91 14.05 4.48
CA SER A 121 25.57 12.89 5.07
C SER A 121 26.19 11.99 4.01
N ARG A 122 27.20 11.23 4.43
CA ARG A 122 27.74 10.10 3.65
C ARG A 122 27.02 8.79 3.95
N ALA A 123 25.91 8.82 4.66
CA ALA A 123 25.14 7.63 5.01
C ALA A 123 24.74 6.78 3.79
N GLY A 124 24.52 7.42 2.64
CA GLY A 124 24.25 6.72 1.39
C GLY A 124 25.25 5.65 0.97
N ILE A 125 26.39 5.61 1.62
CA ILE A 125 27.41 4.61 1.34
C ILE A 125 27.11 3.27 2.04
N SER A 126 26.50 3.26 3.21
CA SER A 126 26.04 2.04 3.86
C SER A 126 25.01 1.30 2.99
N THR A 127 24.27 2.05 2.18
CA THR A 127 23.21 1.55 1.31
C THR A 127 23.72 0.93 0.01
N LEU A 128 24.99 1.06 -0.30
CA LEU A 128 25.61 0.27 -1.37
C LEU A 128 25.83 -1.18 -0.96
N ARG A 129 25.22 -1.62 0.17
CA ARG A 129 25.17 -3.00 0.64
C ARG A 129 26.54 -3.69 0.67
N GLY A 130 27.50 -3.01 1.28
CA GLY A 130 28.88 -3.52 1.38
C GLY A 130 29.72 -3.38 0.11
N ALA A 131 29.21 -2.68 -0.93
CA ALA A 131 30.03 -2.36 -2.11
C ALA A 131 31.21 -1.44 -1.77
N ILE A 132 31.11 -0.69 -0.67
CA ILE A 132 32.21 0.12 -0.15
C ILE A 132 32.87 -0.62 1.02
N SER A 133 34.20 -0.66 0.96
CA SER A 133 34.97 -1.33 2.01
C SER A 133 34.67 -0.76 3.39
N PRO A 134 34.42 -1.60 4.41
CA PRO A 134 34.26 -1.14 5.80
C PRO A 134 35.40 -0.28 6.32
N LYS A 135 36.59 -0.42 5.77
CA LYS A 135 37.77 0.40 6.12
C LYS A 135 37.60 1.90 5.87
N VAL A 136 36.55 2.28 5.10
CA VAL A 136 36.22 3.70 4.86
C VAL A 136 35.58 4.33 6.09
N GLY A 137 35.10 3.55 7.08
CA GLY A 137 34.56 4.05 8.34
C GLY A 137 33.20 4.72 8.23
N GLN A 138 32.33 4.26 7.30
CA GLN A 138 31.03 4.91 7.07
C GLN A 138 30.04 4.59 8.20
N ALA A 139 30.01 3.37 8.66
CA ALA A 139 29.13 2.95 9.74
C ALA A 139 29.48 3.67 11.04
N GLU A 140 30.77 3.80 11.32
CA GLU A 140 31.29 4.53 12.47
C GLU A 140 30.93 6.03 12.36
N SER A 141 31.05 6.62 11.18
CA SER A 141 30.65 8.01 10.95
C SER A 141 29.15 8.26 11.16
N VAL A 142 28.28 7.28 10.82
CA VAL A 142 26.84 7.33 11.11
C VAL A 142 26.62 7.25 12.62
N ALA A 143 27.26 6.30 13.30
CA ALA A 143 27.16 6.13 14.74
C ALA A 143 27.64 7.37 15.51
N ASP A 144 28.74 8.02 15.06
CA ASP A 144 29.23 9.27 15.65
C ASP A 144 28.20 10.38 15.60
N LYS A 145 27.57 10.60 14.44
CA LYS A 145 26.53 11.64 14.26
C LYS A 145 25.33 11.41 15.18
N ILE A 146 24.90 10.17 15.29
CA ILE A 146 23.77 9.79 16.14
C ILE A 146 24.14 10.02 17.61
N TYR A 147 25.31 9.55 18.02
CA TYR A 147 25.80 9.72 19.40
C TYR A 147 25.94 11.19 19.79
N GLU A 148 26.43 12.04 18.88
CA GLU A 148 26.53 13.50 19.10
C GLU A 148 25.17 14.13 19.41
N VAL A 149 24.12 13.77 18.64
CA VAL A 149 22.76 14.26 18.89
C VAL A 149 22.25 13.76 20.25
N LEU A 150 22.39 12.48 20.55
CA LEU A 150 21.96 11.93 21.84
C LEU A 150 22.66 12.62 23.02
N LYS A 151 23.95 12.87 22.90
CA LYS A 151 24.73 13.57 23.92
C LYS A 151 24.26 15.02 24.15
N ILE A 152 23.85 15.71 23.08
CA ILE A 152 23.31 17.08 23.17
C ILE A 152 22.03 17.09 24.03
N TYR A 153 21.20 16.06 23.90
CA TYR A 153 19.96 15.92 24.67
C TYR A 153 20.15 15.20 26.01
N GLY A 154 21.34 14.70 26.34
CA GLY A 154 21.61 13.93 27.55
C GLY A 154 20.96 12.55 27.55
N LEU A 155 20.76 11.96 26.36
CA LEU A 155 20.05 10.69 26.13
C LEU A 155 20.98 9.54 25.73
N GLU A 156 22.29 9.75 25.75
CA GLU A 156 23.27 8.76 25.31
C GLU A 156 23.32 7.47 26.18
N ASN A 157 22.73 7.50 27.36
CA ASN A 157 22.61 6.36 28.26
C ASN A 157 21.20 5.75 28.27
N GLU A 158 20.27 6.31 27.50
CA GLU A 158 18.91 5.77 27.38
C GLU A 158 18.79 4.84 26.17
N PRO A 159 17.83 3.87 26.18
CA PRO A 159 17.62 3.00 25.01
C PRO A 159 17.22 3.79 23.78
N ILE A 160 17.85 3.47 22.64
CA ILE A 160 17.49 3.98 21.32
C ILE A 160 16.69 2.91 20.55
N GLY A 161 15.46 3.26 20.16
CA GLY A 161 14.63 2.41 19.31
C GLY A 161 15.02 2.55 17.84
N ILE A 162 15.20 1.44 17.14
CA ILE A 162 15.51 1.44 15.70
C ILE A 162 14.49 0.55 14.98
N ASP A 163 14.04 0.97 13.80
CA ASP A 163 13.13 0.19 12.95
C ASP A 163 13.86 -0.85 12.11
N ILE A 164 14.61 -0.41 11.12
CA ILE A 164 15.47 -1.25 10.28
C ILE A 164 16.88 -0.67 10.27
N VAL A 165 17.88 -1.51 10.15
CA VAL A 165 19.28 -1.07 10.10
C VAL A 165 20.16 -2.15 9.46
N GLU A 166 21.18 -1.73 8.70
CA GLU A 166 22.21 -2.66 8.25
C GLU A 166 23.08 -3.13 9.44
N PRO A 167 23.47 -4.42 9.49
CA PRO A 167 24.25 -4.96 10.61
C PRO A 167 25.53 -4.18 10.95
N VAL A 168 26.23 -3.64 9.95
CA VAL A 168 27.46 -2.86 10.16
C VAL A 168 27.19 -1.56 10.92
N VAL A 169 26.05 -0.91 10.69
CA VAL A 169 25.64 0.28 11.41
C VAL A 169 25.20 -0.08 12.83
N LEU A 170 24.45 -1.16 12.99
CA LEU A 170 24.04 -1.68 14.31
C LEU A 170 25.27 -1.93 15.19
N PHE A 171 26.27 -2.64 14.65
CA PHE A 171 27.52 -2.93 15.39
C PHE A 171 28.28 -1.65 15.74
N ALA A 172 28.31 -0.66 14.85
CA ALA A 172 28.94 0.62 15.13
C ALA A 172 28.23 1.40 16.26
N LEU A 173 26.90 1.38 16.30
CA LEU A 173 26.10 1.98 17.38
C LEU A 173 26.37 1.27 18.72
N GLN A 174 26.37 -0.05 18.73
CA GLN A 174 26.69 -0.84 19.92
C GLN A 174 28.13 -0.60 20.40
N ALA A 175 29.09 -0.46 19.49
CA ALA A 175 30.46 -0.13 19.83
C ALA A 175 30.64 1.26 20.48
N LYS A 176 29.68 2.17 20.25
CA LYS A 176 29.58 3.47 20.96
C LYS A 176 28.97 3.34 22.36
N GLY A 177 28.58 2.15 22.78
CA GLY A 177 27.90 1.91 24.06
C GLY A 177 26.40 2.17 24.05
N LEU A 178 25.79 2.42 22.88
CA LEU A 178 24.35 2.65 22.78
C LEU A 178 23.57 1.35 22.98
N GLN A 179 22.51 1.41 23.79
CA GLN A 179 21.56 0.33 23.98
C GLN A 179 20.51 0.37 22.88
N VAL A 180 20.67 -0.46 21.85
CA VAL A 180 19.77 -0.51 20.69
C VAL A 180 18.67 -1.54 20.95
N VAL A 181 17.40 -1.13 20.73
CA VAL A 181 16.20 -1.96 20.89
C VAL A 181 15.23 -1.75 19.72
N ASP A 182 14.16 -2.56 19.65
CA ASP A 182 13.09 -2.39 18.64
C ASP A 182 12.37 -1.05 18.80
N GLY A 183 12.40 -0.23 17.76
CA GLY A 183 11.68 1.04 17.66
C GLY A 183 10.53 1.00 16.64
N GLN A 184 10.39 -0.10 15.87
CA GLN A 184 9.35 -0.21 14.86
C GLN A 184 7.95 -0.12 15.46
N GLN A 185 7.76 -0.64 16.67
CA GLN A 185 6.46 -0.62 17.34
C GLN A 185 5.95 0.80 17.61
N ILE A 186 6.84 1.75 17.89
CA ILE A 186 6.49 3.17 18.08
C ILE A 186 5.92 3.76 16.78
N PHE A 187 6.56 3.49 15.65
CA PHE A 187 6.07 3.96 14.37
C PHE A 187 4.74 3.32 13.97
N LEU A 188 4.60 2.01 14.17
CA LEU A 188 3.36 1.30 13.87
C LEU A 188 2.21 1.79 14.75
N ALA A 189 2.45 2.08 16.03
CA ALA A 189 1.45 2.64 16.93
C ALA A 189 1.03 4.06 16.49
N ALA A 190 1.99 4.93 16.18
CA ALA A 190 1.71 6.30 15.72
C ALA A 190 0.92 6.35 14.41
N ARG A 191 1.15 5.39 13.50
CA ARG A 191 0.51 5.31 12.18
C ARG A 191 -0.82 4.56 12.16
N ARG A 192 -1.17 3.85 13.24
CA ARG A 192 -2.34 2.98 13.31
C ARG A 192 -3.66 3.71 13.07
N ILE A 193 -3.85 4.86 13.73
CA ILE A 193 -5.01 5.73 13.56
C ILE A 193 -4.63 6.84 12.56
N LYS A 194 -5.36 6.93 11.46
CA LYS A 194 -5.09 7.94 10.42
C LYS A 194 -5.70 9.28 10.78
N THR A 195 -5.01 10.35 10.41
CA THR A 195 -5.57 11.70 10.47
C THR A 195 -6.58 11.90 9.33
N LYS A 196 -7.39 12.96 9.41
CA LYS A 196 -8.32 13.32 8.34
C LYS A 196 -7.60 13.49 6.99
N ASP A 197 -6.42 14.10 7.00
CA ASP A 197 -5.66 14.36 5.78
C ASP A 197 -5.03 13.07 5.22
N GLU A 198 -4.61 12.14 6.09
CA GLU A 198 -4.16 10.82 5.66
C GLU A 198 -5.28 10.02 4.99
N ILE A 199 -6.48 10.04 5.57
CA ILE A 199 -7.66 9.38 4.97
C ILE A 199 -7.99 9.98 3.61
N SER A 200 -7.92 11.32 3.48
CA SER A 200 -8.14 11.98 2.18
C SER A 200 -7.12 11.58 1.12
N LEU A 201 -5.86 11.36 1.50
CA LEU A 201 -4.80 10.90 0.59
C LEU A 201 -5.00 9.42 0.20
N LEU A 202 -5.38 8.56 1.15
CA LEU A 202 -5.70 7.16 0.89
C LEU A 202 -6.90 7.04 -0.05
N THR A 203 -7.98 7.79 0.20
CA THR A 203 -9.14 7.84 -0.69
C THR A 203 -8.77 8.32 -2.10
N SER A 204 -7.88 9.30 -2.20
CA SER A 204 -7.39 9.77 -3.51
C SER A 204 -6.58 8.69 -4.24
N ALA A 205 -5.70 7.97 -3.51
CA ALA A 205 -4.95 6.85 -4.07
C ALA A 205 -5.88 5.74 -4.56
N ALA A 206 -6.87 5.33 -3.77
CA ALA A 206 -7.87 4.32 -4.16
C ALA A 206 -8.66 4.77 -5.41
N SER A 207 -9.09 6.03 -5.48
CA SER A 207 -9.83 6.56 -6.65
C SER A 207 -8.99 6.55 -7.94
N MET A 208 -7.68 6.66 -7.85
CA MET A 208 -6.81 6.53 -9.02
C MET A 208 -6.78 5.07 -9.54
N VAL A 209 -6.85 4.10 -8.64
CA VAL A 209 -6.95 2.68 -9.00
C VAL A 209 -8.34 2.36 -9.55
N ASP A 210 -9.42 2.97 -9.02
CA ASP A 210 -10.77 2.85 -9.61
C ASP A 210 -10.74 3.26 -11.09
N ALA A 211 -10.13 4.40 -11.41
CA ALA A 211 -9.99 4.87 -12.80
C ALA A 211 -9.09 3.95 -13.65
N ALA A 212 -8.07 3.34 -13.05
CA ALA A 212 -7.24 2.38 -13.77
C ALA A 212 -8.01 1.08 -14.08
N TYR A 213 -8.84 0.61 -13.15
CA TYR A 213 -9.72 -0.55 -13.37
C TYR A 213 -10.77 -0.31 -14.46
N ASP A 214 -11.35 0.89 -14.52
CA ASP A 214 -12.31 1.25 -15.57
C ASP A 214 -11.67 1.09 -16.96
N GLN A 215 -10.49 1.64 -17.17
CA GLN A 215 -9.77 1.51 -18.42
C GLN A 215 -9.23 0.11 -18.67
N LEU A 216 -8.82 -0.60 -17.62
CA LEU A 216 -8.40 -1.99 -17.72
C LEU A 216 -9.56 -2.89 -18.16
N TYR A 217 -10.75 -2.69 -17.63
CA TYR A 217 -11.96 -3.43 -18.02
C TYR A 217 -12.26 -3.29 -19.52
N GLU A 218 -12.16 -2.08 -20.06
CA GLU A 218 -12.33 -1.81 -21.50
C GLU A 218 -11.22 -2.42 -22.36
N PHE A 219 -10.01 -2.52 -21.82
CA PHE A 219 -8.85 -3.06 -22.51
C PHE A 219 -8.84 -4.59 -22.56
N LEU A 220 -9.35 -5.24 -21.52
CA LEU A 220 -9.32 -6.68 -21.36
C LEU A 220 -10.12 -7.39 -22.46
N ARG A 221 -9.47 -8.30 -23.18
CA ARG A 221 -10.05 -9.14 -24.20
C ARG A 221 -9.16 -10.35 -24.50
N PRO A 222 -9.67 -11.40 -25.14
CA PRO A 222 -8.81 -12.48 -25.64
C PRO A 222 -7.71 -11.95 -26.56
N GLY A 223 -6.48 -12.47 -26.39
CA GLY A 223 -5.32 -12.07 -27.15
C GLY A 223 -4.42 -11.00 -26.49
N VAL A 224 -4.89 -10.33 -25.46
CA VAL A 224 -4.05 -9.40 -24.66
C VAL A 224 -3.18 -10.23 -23.71
N LYS A 225 -2.00 -9.73 -23.39
CA LYS A 225 -1.09 -10.35 -22.43
C LYS A 225 -1.20 -9.72 -21.04
N GLU A 226 -0.85 -10.48 -19.98
CA GLU A 226 -0.81 -9.96 -18.62
C GLU A 226 0.11 -8.73 -18.49
N ASN A 227 1.31 -8.78 -19.08
CA ASN A 227 2.25 -7.66 -19.05
C ASN A 227 1.79 -6.42 -19.84
N GLU A 228 0.92 -6.57 -20.86
CA GLU A 228 0.30 -5.44 -21.53
C GLU A 228 -0.70 -4.72 -20.62
N CYS A 229 -1.44 -5.49 -19.79
CA CYS A 229 -2.31 -4.93 -18.76
C CYS A 229 -1.49 -4.14 -17.71
N VAL A 230 -0.36 -4.69 -17.27
CA VAL A 230 0.57 -4.00 -16.36
C VAL A 230 1.07 -2.69 -16.93
N GLY A 231 1.46 -2.69 -18.23
CA GLY A 231 1.91 -1.48 -18.93
C GLY A 231 0.82 -0.41 -18.99
N LEU A 232 -0.43 -0.80 -19.30
CA LEU A 232 -1.57 0.11 -19.32
C LEU A 232 -1.82 0.74 -17.96
N VAL A 233 -1.97 -0.08 -16.91
CA VAL A 233 -2.23 0.38 -15.54
C VAL A 233 -1.14 1.33 -15.06
N SER A 234 0.12 0.97 -15.27
CA SER A 234 1.26 1.81 -14.90
C SER A 234 1.22 3.16 -15.60
N ASN A 235 0.92 3.18 -16.91
CA ASN A 235 0.80 4.42 -17.67
C ASN A 235 -0.30 5.33 -17.11
N ILE A 236 -1.47 4.77 -16.79
CA ILE A 236 -2.60 5.53 -16.24
C ILE A 236 -2.23 6.15 -14.89
N LEU A 237 -1.73 5.33 -13.97
CA LEU A 237 -1.41 5.78 -12.61
C LEU A 237 -0.33 6.86 -12.59
N TYR A 238 0.77 6.69 -13.35
CA TYR A 238 1.79 7.74 -13.45
C TYR A 238 1.26 9.01 -14.11
N SER A 239 0.40 8.88 -15.12
CA SER A 239 -0.24 10.04 -15.77
C SER A 239 -1.16 10.81 -14.83
N MET A 240 -1.75 10.16 -13.83
CA MET A 240 -2.58 10.75 -12.79
C MET A 240 -1.78 11.33 -11.62
N GLY A 241 -0.46 11.10 -11.56
CA GLY A 241 0.40 11.64 -10.52
C GLY A 241 0.81 10.65 -9.43
N SER A 242 0.70 9.34 -9.69
CA SER A 242 1.32 8.33 -8.81
C SER A 242 2.81 8.59 -8.65
N GLU A 243 3.31 8.51 -7.43
CA GLU A 243 4.75 8.60 -7.16
C GLU A 243 5.47 7.29 -7.48
N HIS A 244 4.76 6.18 -7.32
CA HIS A 244 5.32 4.84 -7.52
C HIS A 244 4.21 3.82 -7.72
N VAL A 245 4.30 3.06 -8.81
CA VAL A 245 3.52 1.83 -9.01
C VAL A 245 4.38 0.69 -8.48
N GLU A 246 4.06 0.19 -7.28
CA GLU A 246 4.85 -0.83 -6.59
C GLU A 246 4.73 -2.18 -7.26
N GLY A 247 3.53 -2.48 -7.76
CA GLY A 247 3.27 -3.71 -8.47
C GLY A 247 1.86 -3.74 -9.07
N VAL A 248 1.72 -4.56 -10.09
CA VAL A 248 0.43 -4.97 -10.63
C VAL A 248 0.48 -6.48 -10.76
N ASN A 249 -0.15 -7.19 -9.84
CA ASN A 249 -0.30 -8.64 -9.91
C ASN A 249 -1.37 -8.96 -10.96
N ALA A 250 -0.98 -9.05 -12.22
CA ALA A 250 -1.85 -9.41 -13.34
C ALA A 250 -1.78 -10.92 -13.57
N ILE A 251 -2.82 -11.65 -13.21
CA ILE A 251 -2.81 -13.10 -13.17
C ILE A 251 -4.05 -13.65 -13.85
N SER A 252 -3.88 -14.63 -14.74
CA SER A 252 -4.99 -15.15 -15.56
C SER A 252 -4.98 -16.67 -15.70
N GLY A 253 -6.17 -17.20 -15.97
CA GLY A 253 -6.40 -18.62 -16.25
C GLY A 253 -6.00 -19.53 -15.10
N GLU A 254 -5.26 -20.59 -15.44
CA GLU A 254 -4.74 -21.57 -14.48
C GLU A 254 -3.85 -21.00 -13.39
N ARG A 255 -3.20 -19.86 -13.65
CA ARG A 255 -2.34 -19.18 -12.68
C ARG A 255 -3.10 -18.51 -11.54
N CYS A 256 -4.41 -18.36 -11.66
CA CYS A 256 -5.24 -17.84 -10.57
C CYS A 256 -5.39 -18.81 -9.39
N SER A 257 -4.95 -20.06 -9.53
CA SER A 257 -5.02 -21.05 -8.45
C SER A 257 -3.88 -22.06 -8.53
N PRO A 258 -2.91 -22.01 -7.59
CA PRO A 258 -2.68 -21.01 -6.57
C PRO A 258 -2.11 -19.70 -7.15
N HIS A 259 -2.22 -18.63 -6.40
CA HIS A 259 -1.82 -17.28 -6.80
C HIS A 259 -0.30 -17.06 -6.72
N PRO A 260 0.42 -16.72 -7.82
CA PRO A 260 1.88 -16.58 -7.83
C PRO A 260 2.40 -15.19 -7.42
N HIS A 261 1.55 -14.19 -7.17
CA HIS A 261 1.90 -12.79 -6.86
C HIS A 261 2.85 -12.13 -7.89
N VAL A 262 2.74 -12.53 -9.16
CA VAL A 262 3.57 -11.98 -10.24
C VAL A 262 2.87 -12.14 -11.59
N PHE A 263 2.96 -11.13 -12.43
CA PHE A 263 2.50 -11.19 -13.81
C PHE A 263 3.46 -11.99 -14.71
N SER A 264 3.00 -12.32 -15.91
CA SER A 264 3.79 -12.98 -16.95
C SER A 264 3.48 -12.41 -18.35
N ASP A 265 4.02 -13.05 -19.37
CA ASP A 265 3.67 -12.80 -20.77
C ASP A 265 2.54 -13.70 -21.30
N ARG A 266 1.79 -14.36 -20.38
CA ARG A 266 0.65 -15.21 -20.73
C ARG A 266 -0.40 -14.42 -21.49
N VAL A 267 -0.88 -15.01 -22.58
CA VAL A 267 -1.98 -14.47 -23.39
C VAL A 267 -3.31 -14.87 -22.77
N LEU A 268 -4.19 -13.90 -22.55
CA LEU A 268 -5.54 -14.10 -22.05
C LEU A 268 -6.40 -14.82 -23.12
N ARG A 269 -7.15 -15.85 -22.71
CA ARG A 269 -7.97 -16.68 -23.56
C ARG A 269 -9.45 -16.52 -23.23
N PRO A 270 -10.36 -16.82 -24.18
CA PRO A 270 -11.79 -16.85 -23.87
C PRO A 270 -12.08 -17.82 -22.70
N GLY A 271 -12.83 -17.36 -21.70
CA GLY A 271 -13.18 -18.13 -20.51
C GLY A 271 -12.14 -18.07 -19.38
N ASP A 272 -11.02 -17.39 -19.56
CA ASP A 272 -10.06 -17.19 -18.46
C ASP A 272 -10.68 -16.33 -17.35
N PRO A 273 -10.55 -16.72 -16.08
CA PRO A 273 -10.57 -15.75 -15.00
C PRO A 273 -9.30 -14.90 -15.08
N ALA A 274 -9.40 -13.65 -14.72
CA ALA A 274 -8.25 -12.75 -14.61
C ALA A 274 -8.46 -11.82 -13.42
N PHE A 275 -7.57 -11.87 -12.45
CA PHE A 275 -7.59 -10.93 -11.35
C PHE A 275 -6.33 -10.07 -11.33
N PHE A 276 -6.53 -8.88 -10.87
CA PHE A 276 -5.48 -7.88 -10.76
C PHE A 276 -5.45 -7.35 -9.33
N ASP A 277 -4.25 -7.14 -8.83
CA ASP A 277 -4.00 -6.38 -7.63
C ASP A 277 -3.12 -5.21 -8.04
N ILE A 278 -3.59 -4.01 -7.75
CA ILE A 278 -2.92 -2.78 -8.19
C ILE A 278 -2.41 -2.03 -6.96
N LEU A 279 -1.09 -2.02 -6.82
CA LEU A 279 -0.39 -1.38 -5.71
C LEU A 279 0.30 -0.12 -6.20
N HIS A 280 -0.06 1.03 -5.65
CA HIS A 280 0.65 2.26 -5.93
C HIS A 280 0.64 3.22 -4.75
N SER A 281 1.41 4.31 -4.87
CA SER A 281 1.42 5.38 -3.89
C SER A 281 1.12 6.74 -4.51
N PHE A 282 0.30 7.52 -3.84
CA PHE A 282 0.01 8.91 -4.14
C PHE A 282 0.38 9.79 -2.95
N MET A 283 1.31 10.71 -3.13
CA MET A 283 1.86 11.56 -2.05
C MET A 283 2.32 10.75 -0.82
N GLY A 284 2.83 9.53 -1.06
CA GLY A 284 3.33 8.58 -0.08
C GLY A 284 2.31 7.60 0.45
N TYR A 285 1.01 7.87 0.32
CA TYR A 285 -0.04 7.00 0.81
C TYR A 285 -0.37 5.93 -0.23
N ARG A 286 -0.46 4.70 0.26
CA ARG A 286 -0.59 3.51 -0.56
C ARG A 286 -2.02 3.02 -0.59
N THR A 287 -2.35 2.38 -1.68
CA THR A 287 -3.54 1.56 -1.86
C THR A 287 -3.15 0.25 -2.52
N CYS A 288 -3.83 -0.82 -2.20
CA CYS A 288 -3.86 -2.04 -2.97
C CYS A 288 -5.26 -2.64 -2.91
N TYR A 289 -5.76 -3.14 -4.03
CA TYR A 289 -6.94 -3.97 -3.98
C TYR A 289 -7.12 -4.82 -5.23
N TYR A 290 -7.73 -5.99 -5.03
CA TYR A 290 -8.03 -6.97 -6.07
C TYR A 290 -9.39 -6.75 -6.69
N ARG A 291 -9.43 -6.93 -8.03
CA ARG A 291 -10.66 -7.18 -8.78
C ARG A 291 -10.47 -8.37 -9.70
N THR A 292 -11.50 -9.20 -9.80
CA THR A 292 -11.55 -10.37 -10.68
C THR A 292 -12.49 -10.11 -11.85
N PHE A 293 -12.05 -10.49 -13.03
CA PHE A 293 -12.80 -10.45 -14.29
C PHE A 293 -12.86 -11.84 -14.91
N ALA A 294 -13.86 -12.07 -15.76
CA ALA A 294 -13.83 -13.16 -16.72
C ALA A 294 -13.59 -12.60 -18.12
N VAL A 295 -12.75 -13.26 -18.91
CA VAL A 295 -12.37 -12.77 -20.24
C VAL A 295 -13.23 -13.43 -21.31
N GLY A 296 -14.05 -12.65 -22.00
CA GLY A 296 -14.94 -13.09 -23.06
C GLY A 296 -16.19 -13.84 -22.58
N SER A 297 -16.05 -14.74 -21.62
CA SER A 297 -17.17 -15.50 -21.03
C SER A 297 -16.81 -15.96 -19.61
N ALA A 298 -17.81 -16.26 -18.80
CA ALA A 298 -17.64 -16.81 -17.45
C ALA A 298 -18.38 -18.14 -17.32
N SER A 299 -17.73 -19.14 -16.72
CA SER A 299 -18.38 -20.40 -16.36
C SER A 299 -19.30 -20.23 -15.14
N PRO A 300 -20.27 -21.12 -14.91
CA PRO A 300 -21.02 -21.15 -13.66
C PRO A 300 -20.11 -21.29 -12.43
N ALA A 301 -19.07 -22.13 -12.52
CA ALA A 301 -18.13 -22.36 -11.42
C ALA A 301 -17.34 -21.09 -11.03
N GLN A 302 -16.97 -20.25 -12.01
CA GLN A 302 -16.32 -18.95 -11.77
C GLN A 302 -17.27 -17.96 -11.11
N ARG A 303 -18.53 -17.93 -11.55
CA ARG A 303 -19.56 -17.07 -10.93
C ARG A 303 -19.83 -17.47 -9.49
N ASP A 304 -19.95 -18.79 -9.24
CA ASP A 304 -20.14 -19.33 -7.88
C ASP A 304 -18.96 -18.95 -6.98
N ALA A 305 -17.72 -19.12 -7.45
CA ALA A 305 -16.52 -18.75 -6.71
C ALA A 305 -16.49 -17.22 -6.36
N TYR A 306 -16.86 -16.39 -7.33
CA TYR A 306 -16.95 -14.95 -7.12
C TYR A 306 -18.03 -14.58 -6.10
N THR A 307 -19.20 -15.20 -6.20
CA THR A 307 -20.31 -15.00 -5.26
C THR A 307 -19.89 -15.35 -3.83
N ILE A 308 -19.18 -16.48 -3.66
CA ILE A 308 -18.66 -16.87 -2.35
C ILE A 308 -17.68 -15.84 -1.80
N CYS A 309 -16.72 -15.35 -2.61
CA CYS A 309 -15.82 -14.28 -2.21
C CYS A 309 -16.59 -13.03 -1.76
N ARG A 310 -17.60 -12.60 -2.54
CA ARG A 310 -18.40 -11.42 -2.23
C ARG A 310 -19.18 -11.58 -0.92
N GLU A 311 -19.80 -12.73 -0.71
CA GLU A 311 -20.54 -13.01 0.53
C GLU A 311 -19.65 -12.95 1.77
N TYR A 312 -18.43 -13.48 1.71
CA TYR A 312 -17.48 -13.39 2.82
C TYR A 312 -16.96 -11.97 3.03
N MET A 313 -16.75 -11.24 1.95
CA MET A 313 -16.40 -9.81 2.02
C MET A 313 -17.50 -8.99 2.69
N ASP A 314 -18.75 -9.16 2.28
CA ASP A 314 -19.90 -8.47 2.86
C ASP A 314 -20.09 -8.76 4.35
N LYS A 315 -19.94 -10.04 4.73
CA LYS A 315 -19.97 -10.45 6.15
C LYS A 315 -18.86 -9.81 6.96
N ALA A 316 -17.64 -9.71 6.40
CA ALA A 316 -16.51 -9.07 7.06
C ALA A 316 -16.74 -7.55 7.24
N ILE A 317 -17.12 -6.86 6.17
CA ILE A 317 -17.39 -5.41 6.18
C ILE A 317 -18.51 -5.07 7.17
N ALA A 318 -19.57 -5.86 7.25
CA ALA A 318 -20.70 -5.65 8.15
C ALA A 318 -20.30 -5.68 9.65
N LEU A 319 -19.17 -6.29 9.99
CA LEU A 319 -18.64 -6.34 11.36
C LEU A 319 -17.70 -5.17 11.68
N VAL A 320 -17.26 -4.43 10.68
CA VAL A 320 -16.30 -3.33 10.90
C VAL A 320 -16.98 -2.15 11.57
N LYS A 321 -16.59 -1.90 12.83
CA LYS A 321 -17.01 -0.76 13.64
C LYS A 321 -16.08 -0.59 14.83
N PRO A 322 -16.04 0.56 15.50
CA PRO A 322 -15.30 0.72 16.73
C PRO A 322 -15.73 -0.31 17.79
N GLY A 323 -14.74 -0.91 18.46
CA GLY A 323 -14.94 -1.94 19.49
C GLY A 323 -15.04 -3.39 18.96
N ALA A 324 -15.25 -3.62 17.67
CA ALA A 324 -15.05 -4.94 17.07
C ALA A 324 -13.56 -5.30 17.08
N THR A 325 -13.25 -6.59 16.92
CA THR A 325 -11.86 -7.06 16.90
C THR A 325 -11.49 -7.67 15.55
N THR A 326 -10.19 -7.72 15.26
CA THR A 326 -9.68 -8.44 14.09
C THR A 326 -10.08 -9.92 14.12
N ALA A 327 -10.21 -10.54 15.30
CA ALA A 327 -10.70 -11.90 15.46
C ALA A 327 -12.17 -12.06 15.04
N ASP A 328 -13.03 -11.07 15.30
CA ASP A 328 -14.44 -11.15 14.90
C ASP A 328 -14.60 -11.19 13.39
N ILE A 329 -13.78 -10.44 12.67
CA ILE A 329 -13.73 -10.46 11.21
C ILE A 329 -13.16 -11.80 10.71
N CYS A 330 -12.02 -12.24 11.25
CA CYS A 330 -11.41 -13.50 10.84
C CYS A 330 -12.29 -14.75 11.06
N LYS A 331 -13.21 -14.71 12.04
CA LYS A 331 -14.15 -15.81 12.31
C LYS A 331 -15.17 -16.03 11.20
N VAL A 332 -15.56 -14.99 10.46
CA VAL A 332 -16.55 -15.12 9.39
C VAL A 332 -15.94 -15.60 8.08
N TRP A 333 -14.63 -15.55 7.95
CA TRP A 333 -13.94 -16.14 6.81
C TRP A 333 -13.82 -17.66 6.95
N PRO A 334 -13.88 -18.41 5.84
CA PRO A 334 -13.72 -19.85 5.87
C PRO A 334 -12.32 -20.25 6.33
N LYS A 335 -12.20 -21.47 6.85
CA LYS A 335 -10.90 -22.04 7.16
C LYS A 335 -10.19 -22.47 5.87
N ALA A 336 -8.87 -22.50 5.92
CA ALA A 336 -8.02 -22.85 4.78
C ALA A 336 -8.41 -24.21 4.14
N GLU A 337 -8.80 -25.18 4.97
CA GLU A 337 -9.20 -26.51 4.50
C GLU A 337 -10.49 -26.48 3.67
N GLU A 338 -11.38 -25.53 3.90
CA GLU A 338 -12.65 -25.40 3.17
C GLU A 338 -12.45 -24.99 1.70
N PHE A 339 -11.32 -24.34 1.40
CA PHE A 339 -10.95 -23.95 0.04
C PHE A 339 -9.67 -24.62 -0.48
N GLY A 340 -9.33 -25.79 0.10
CA GLY A 340 -8.40 -26.74 -0.51
C GLY A 340 -6.95 -26.66 -0.03
N PHE A 341 -6.66 -25.94 1.05
CA PHE A 341 -5.32 -25.86 1.63
C PHE A 341 -5.21 -26.72 2.89
N ALA A 342 -4.00 -27.16 3.20
CA ALA A 342 -3.76 -28.07 4.32
C ALA A 342 -3.95 -27.40 5.71
N ASN A 343 -3.72 -26.10 5.79
CA ASN A 343 -3.81 -25.31 7.01
C ASN A 343 -3.70 -23.82 6.67
N GLU A 344 -3.87 -22.96 7.67
CA GLU A 344 -3.80 -21.48 7.50
C GLU A 344 -2.43 -20.97 7.03
N GLU A 345 -1.33 -21.66 7.40
CA GLU A 345 0.00 -21.31 6.92
C GLU A 345 0.15 -21.56 5.42
N ALA A 346 -0.38 -22.69 4.92
CA ALA A 346 -0.37 -23.01 3.49
C ALA A 346 -1.24 -22.08 2.65
N ALA A 347 -2.25 -21.47 3.26
CA ALA A 347 -3.17 -20.51 2.64
C ALA A 347 -2.81 -19.04 2.93
N PHE A 348 -1.64 -18.78 3.53
CA PHE A 348 -1.24 -17.43 3.93
C PHE A 348 -1.34 -16.43 2.78
N ALA A 349 -1.84 -15.23 3.07
CA ALA A 349 -2.07 -14.14 2.13
C ALA A 349 -3.12 -14.40 1.02
N LEU A 350 -4.00 -15.41 1.19
CA LEU A 350 -5.14 -15.62 0.30
C LEU A 350 -6.45 -15.06 0.88
N GLN A 351 -6.65 -15.23 2.19
CA GLN A 351 -7.67 -14.51 2.96
C GLN A 351 -6.96 -13.76 4.08
N TYR A 352 -6.91 -12.47 3.94
CA TYR A 352 -6.04 -11.65 4.75
C TYR A 352 -6.61 -10.24 4.90
N GLY A 353 -6.02 -9.45 5.75
CA GLY A 353 -6.27 -8.02 5.81
C GLY A 353 -5.14 -7.35 6.54
N HIS A 354 -4.87 -6.13 6.17
CA HIS A 354 -3.78 -5.35 6.72
C HIS A 354 -4.06 -3.86 6.70
N GLY A 355 -3.54 -3.13 7.67
CA GLY A 355 -3.56 -1.69 7.63
C GLY A 355 -2.84 -1.16 6.39
N VAL A 356 -3.35 -0.06 5.85
CA VAL A 356 -2.73 0.69 4.76
C VAL A 356 -2.46 2.12 5.19
N GLY A 357 -1.39 2.70 4.65
CA GLY A 357 -0.97 4.06 5.00
C GLY A 357 0.22 4.52 4.16
N LEU A 358 1.27 5.01 4.80
CA LEU A 358 2.55 5.26 4.13
C LEU A 358 3.27 3.97 3.74
N SER A 359 3.01 2.87 4.46
CA SER A 359 3.41 1.53 4.07
C SER A 359 2.19 0.75 3.62
N ILE A 360 2.39 -0.24 2.75
CA ILE A 360 1.30 -1.11 2.32
C ILE A 360 0.86 -2.06 3.43
N TRP A 361 1.75 -2.40 4.35
CA TRP A 361 1.46 -3.28 5.47
C TRP A 361 1.67 -2.54 6.79
N GLU A 362 0.57 -2.23 7.45
CA GLU A 362 0.50 -1.58 8.75
C GLU A 362 -0.45 -2.33 9.70
N ARG A 363 -0.60 -1.85 10.92
CA ARG A 363 -1.64 -2.33 11.83
C ARG A 363 -3.01 -1.74 11.48
N PRO A 364 -4.09 -2.50 11.72
CA PRO A 364 -4.16 -3.88 12.23
C PRO A 364 -3.89 -4.94 11.18
N ILE A 365 -3.61 -6.17 11.62
CA ILE A 365 -3.49 -7.35 10.77
C ILE A 365 -4.71 -8.27 11.00
N PHE A 366 -5.31 -8.74 9.91
CA PHE A 366 -6.40 -9.70 9.92
C PHE A 366 -5.89 -11.02 9.33
N SER A 367 -5.67 -11.99 10.19
CA SER A 367 -5.24 -13.33 9.81
C SER A 367 -5.70 -14.33 10.86
N ARG A 368 -6.24 -15.47 10.40
CA ARG A 368 -6.59 -16.55 11.34
C ARG A 368 -5.39 -17.08 12.11
N MET A 369 -4.19 -16.95 11.56
CA MET A 369 -2.94 -17.34 12.25
C MET A 369 -2.57 -16.43 13.43
N VAL A 370 -2.97 -15.14 13.37
CA VAL A 370 -2.53 -14.13 14.33
C VAL A 370 -3.70 -13.60 15.16
N SER A 371 -4.76 -13.15 14.50
CA SER A 371 -5.85 -12.41 15.14
C SER A 371 -6.68 -13.26 16.09
N MET A 372 -6.70 -14.59 15.92
CA MET A 372 -7.46 -15.48 16.81
C MET A 372 -6.85 -15.55 18.21
N GLU A 373 -5.54 -15.48 18.32
CA GLU A 373 -4.80 -15.52 19.60
C GLU A 373 -4.44 -14.10 20.09
N HIS A 374 -4.23 -13.17 19.15
CA HIS A 374 -3.81 -11.80 19.41
C HIS A 374 -4.76 -10.79 18.74
N PRO A 375 -6.03 -10.69 19.16
CA PRO A 375 -6.98 -9.79 18.54
C PRO A 375 -6.63 -8.33 18.84
N GLU A 376 -6.70 -7.48 17.80
CA GLU A 376 -6.63 -6.03 17.96
C GLU A 376 -8.05 -5.44 17.92
N VAL A 377 -8.30 -4.44 18.76
CA VAL A 377 -9.58 -3.71 18.78
C VAL A 377 -9.57 -2.66 17.69
N LEU A 378 -10.67 -2.60 16.93
CA LEU A 378 -10.85 -1.59 15.88
C LEU A 378 -11.27 -0.25 16.52
N GLU A 379 -10.66 0.81 16.03
CA GLU A 379 -10.90 2.18 16.48
C GLU A 379 -11.21 3.09 15.29
N GLU A 380 -11.97 4.13 15.51
CA GLU A 380 -12.25 5.16 14.49
C GLU A 380 -10.95 5.73 13.92
N GLY A 381 -10.92 5.91 12.61
CA GLY A 381 -9.74 6.39 11.88
C GLY A 381 -8.73 5.31 11.46
N MET A 382 -8.94 4.05 11.83
CA MET A 382 -8.18 2.96 11.22
C MET A 382 -8.57 2.80 9.75
N VAL A 383 -7.58 2.53 8.90
CA VAL A 383 -7.77 2.22 7.46
C VAL A 383 -7.03 0.95 7.15
N PHE A 384 -7.71 0.01 6.50
CA PHE A 384 -7.15 -1.30 6.18
C PHE A 384 -7.85 -1.92 4.98
N ALA A 385 -7.14 -2.84 4.33
CA ALA A 385 -7.64 -3.72 3.29
C ALA A 385 -8.16 -5.02 3.88
N LEU A 386 -9.21 -5.57 3.27
CA LEU A 386 -9.75 -6.91 3.53
C LEU A 386 -9.79 -7.68 2.23
N GLU A 387 -9.23 -8.89 2.22
CA GLU A 387 -9.06 -9.71 1.03
C GLU A 387 -9.74 -11.07 1.16
N THR A 388 -10.42 -11.52 0.11
CA THR A 388 -11.05 -12.84 0.01
C THR A 388 -10.50 -13.63 -1.18
N TYR A 389 -10.56 -14.96 -1.10
CA TYR A 389 -10.14 -15.87 -2.15
C TYR A 389 -11.04 -17.10 -2.17
N TRP A 390 -11.40 -17.57 -3.38
CA TRP A 390 -12.09 -18.85 -3.53
C TRP A 390 -11.76 -19.49 -4.89
N PRO A 391 -11.31 -20.77 -4.91
CA PRO A 391 -11.05 -21.49 -6.16
C PRO A 391 -12.36 -21.90 -6.86
N ALA A 392 -12.36 -21.88 -8.18
CA ALA A 392 -13.48 -22.39 -8.96
C ALA A 392 -13.52 -23.92 -8.91
N LYS A 393 -14.73 -24.49 -8.73
CA LYS A 393 -14.94 -25.96 -8.58
C LYS A 393 -14.53 -26.79 -9.80
N ASP A 394 -14.48 -26.18 -10.97
CA ASP A 394 -14.04 -26.83 -12.20
C ASP A 394 -12.49 -26.86 -12.33
N GLY A 395 -11.79 -26.31 -11.33
CA GLY A 395 -10.33 -26.24 -11.31
C GLY A 395 -9.76 -25.17 -12.25
N TRP A 396 -10.61 -24.34 -12.87
CA TRP A 396 -10.16 -23.30 -13.79
C TRP A 396 -10.10 -21.93 -13.10
N GLY A 397 -9.05 -21.76 -12.32
CA GLY A 397 -8.72 -20.51 -11.65
C GLY A 397 -9.46 -20.30 -10.32
N ALA A 398 -9.53 -19.05 -9.90
CA ALA A 398 -10.13 -18.61 -8.66
C ALA A 398 -10.68 -17.19 -8.79
N ALA A 399 -11.45 -16.76 -7.80
CA ALA A 399 -11.84 -15.37 -7.60
C ALA A 399 -11.07 -14.76 -6.42
N ARG A 400 -10.77 -13.46 -6.51
CA ARG A 400 -10.28 -12.60 -5.43
C ARG A 400 -11.02 -11.28 -5.46
N ILE A 401 -11.39 -10.80 -4.29
CA ILE A 401 -11.96 -9.47 -4.07
C ILE A 401 -11.26 -8.87 -2.86
N GLU A 402 -10.87 -7.62 -2.97
CA GLU A 402 -10.31 -6.86 -1.87
C GLU A 402 -10.97 -5.49 -1.81
N GLU A 403 -11.26 -5.04 -0.60
CA GLU A 403 -11.84 -3.72 -0.33
C GLU A 403 -11.04 -3.01 0.75
N GLU A 404 -10.77 -1.74 0.54
CA GLU A 404 -10.21 -0.87 1.57
C GLU A 404 -11.33 -0.15 2.32
N VAL A 405 -11.24 -0.18 3.63
CA VAL A 405 -12.26 0.40 4.53
C VAL A 405 -11.64 1.37 5.53
N VAL A 406 -12.39 2.44 5.81
CA VAL A 406 -12.11 3.39 6.88
C VAL A 406 -13.09 3.13 8.02
N VAL A 407 -12.61 2.92 9.23
CA VAL A 407 -13.47 2.80 10.42
C VAL A 407 -14.00 4.19 10.78
N THR A 408 -15.32 4.34 10.80
CA THR A 408 -16.02 5.57 11.18
C THR A 408 -16.51 5.49 12.63
N ALA A 409 -17.09 6.56 13.14
CA ALA A 409 -17.62 6.58 14.52
C ALA A 409 -18.66 5.49 14.85
N THR A 410 -19.38 4.98 13.84
CA THR A 410 -20.48 4.01 14.04
C THR A 410 -20.42 2.76 13.17
N GLY A 411 -19.46 2.67 12.25
CA GLY A 411 -19.33 1.57 11.29
C GLY A 411 -18.07 1.75 10.46
N CYS A 412 -18.19 1.60 9.14
CA CYS A 412 -17.09 1.87 8.22
C CYS A 412 -17.57 2.46 6.89
N GLU A 413 -16.63 2.99 6.15
CA GLU A 413 -16.80 3.42 4.77
C GLU A 413 -15.83 2.65 3.88
N VAL A 414 -16.33 2.06 2.79
CA VAL A 414 -15.50 1.44 1.74
C VAL A 414 -15.02 2.55 0.81
N ILE A 415 -13.70 2.69 0.65
CA ILE A 415 -13.09 3.76 -0.17
C ILE A 415 -12.71 3.30 -1.59
N THR A 416 -12.68 2.00 -1.86
CA THR A 416 -12.54 1.41 -3.20
C THR A 416 -13.91 1.39 -3.88
N LYS A 417 -14.03 2.00 -5.05
CA LYS A 417 -15.34 2.25 -5.68
C LYS A 417 -15.54 1.55 -7.02
N PHE A 418 -14.50 0.94 -7.60
CA PHE A 418 -14.72 0.14 -8.80
C PHE A 418 -15.62 -1.06 -8.47
N PRO A 419 -16.66 -1.36 -9.29
CA PRO A 419 -17.68 -2.37 -8.97
C PRO A 419 -17.10 -3.75 -8.61
N ALA A 420 -17.69 -4.36 -7.58
CA ALA A 420 -17.32 -5.70 -7.10
C ALA A 420 -18.54 -6.55 -6.70
N GLU A 421 -19.75 -6.10 -7.03
CA GLU A 421 -21.00 -6.78 -6.66
C GLU A 421 -21.20 -8.07 -7.46
N GLU A 422 -20.69 -8.11 -8.69
CA GLU A 422 -20.79 -9.28 -9.57
C GLU A 422 -19.51 -9.50 -10.38
N LEU A 423 -19.30 -10.72 -10.84
CA LEU A 423 -18.20 -11.05 -11.75
C LEU A 423 -18.40 -10.38 -13.12
N LEU A 424 -17.62 -9.36 -13.40
CA LEU A 424 -17.66 -8.65 -14.67
C LEU A 424 -17.01 -9.48 -15.79
N VAL A 425 -17.68 -9.53 -16.97
CA VAL A 425 -17.16 -10.21 -18.16
C VAL A 425 -16.62 -9.18 -19.13
N ALA A 426 -15.30 -9.08 -19.19
CA ALA A 426 -14.59 -8.15 -20.07
C ALA A 426 -14.37 -8.74 -21.48
N GLY A 427 -14.26 -7.87 -22.49
CA GLY A 427 -13.93 -8.28 -23.87
C GLY A 427 -14.99 -9.15 -24.55
N LYS A 428 -16.21 -9.12 -24.09
CA LYS A 428 -17.34 -9.83 -24.72
C LYS A 428 -17.65 -9.17 -26.07
N ARG A 429 -17.41 -9.90 -27.14
CA ARG A 429 -17.62 -9.42 -28.50
C ARG A 429 -18.52 -10.35 -29.29
N TYR A 430 -19.32 -9.76 -30.14
CA TYR A 430 -20.11 -10.43 -31.16
C TYR A 430 -19.59 -10.02 -32.52
N PHE A 431 -19.18 -10.95 -33.34
CA PHE A 431 -18.74 -10.67 -34.70
C PHE A 431 -19.07 -11.81 -35.65
N THR A 432 -19.21 -11.45 -36.89
CA THR A 432 -19.41 -12.36 -38.00
C THR A 432 -18.19 -12.37 -38.88
N THR A 433 -17.72 -13.57 -39.21
CA THR A 433 -16.60 -13.77 -40.13
C THR A 433 -16.94 -14.96 -40.97
N GLY A 434 -17.30 -14.75 -42.22
CA GLY A 434 -17.65 -15.85 -43.11
C GLY A 434 -18.68 -16.84 -42.55
N GLY A 435 -19.08 -16.67 -41.38
CA GLY A 435 -20.07 -17.35 -40.64
C GLY A 435 -20.46 -16.47 -39.49
N PHE A 436 -19.82 -16.53 -38.42
CA PHE A 436 -19.94 -15.59 -37.34
C PHE A 436 -19.03 -16.01 -36.23
N LEU A 437 -18.84 -15.16 -35.28
CA LEU A 437 -18.35 -15.53 -34.00
C LEU A 437 -19.25 -15.01 -32.91
N ASN A 438 -19.59 -15.90 -32.02
CA ASN A 438 -20.28 -15.55 -30.83
C ASN A 438 -19.64 -16.26 -29.65
N THR A 439 -19.32 -15.50 -28.66
CA THR A 439 -18.56 -15.96 -27.50
C THR A 439 -19.42 -16.60 -26.43
N THR A 440 -20.71 -16.46 -26.51
CA THR A 440 -21.61 -17.08 -25.53
C THR A 440 -22.79 -17.81 -26.18
N ARG A 441 -23.22 -18.86 -25.54
CA ARG A 441 -24.39 -19.63 -25.96
C ARG A 441 -25.66 -18.78 -25.99
N ASP A 442 -25.81 -17.90 -25.06
CA ASP A 442 -26.98 -17.00 -24.98
C ASP A 442 -27.01 -16.00 -26.12
N SER A 443 -25.82 -15.54 -26.54
CA SER A 443 -25.71 -14.64 -27.66
C SER A 443 -26.03 -15.30 -28.99
N GLN A 444 -25.79 -16.61 -29.11
CA GLN A 444 -26.14 -17.35 -30.32
C GLN A 444 -27.66 -17.42 -30.55
N SER A 445 -28.43 -17.43 -29.46
CA SER A 445 -29.88 -17.42 -29.54
C SER A 445 -30.45 -16.14 -30.13
N HIS A 446 -29.70 -15.03 -30.02
CA HIS A 446 -30.11 -13.73 -30.54
C HIS A 446 -29.63 -13.48 -31.97
N LEU A 447 -28.68 -14.26 -32.45
CA LEU A 447 -28.29 -14.22 -33.86
C LEU A 447 -29.34 -15.00 -34.65
N ASN A 448 -30.24 -14.25 -35.19
CA ASN A 448 -31.27 -14.83 -36.04
C ASN A 448 -30.61 -15.53 -37.23
N THR A 449 -30.69 -16.85 -37.30
CA THR A 449 -30.18 -17.65 -38.40
C THR A 449 -30.70 -17.22 -39.75
N SER A 450 -31.87 -16.54 -39.78
CA SER A 450 -32.38 -15.92 -40.99
C SER A 450 -31.49 -14.83 -41.57
N THR A 451 -30.78 -14.08 -40.73
CA THR A 451 -29.84 -13.05 -41.16
C THR A 451 -28.63 -13.66 -41.86
N PHE A 452 -28.16 -14.80 -41.39
CA PHE A 452 -27.07 -15.55 -42.01
C PHE A 452 -27.48 -16.15 -43.35
N ASN A 453 -28.67 -16.72 -43.44
CA ASN A 453 -29.18 -17.27 -44.67
C ASN A 453 -29.38 -16.19 -45.74
N TYR A 454 -29.73 -14.97 -45.35
CA TYR A 454 -29.86 -13.84 -46.25
C TYR A 454 -28.52 -13.41 -46.85
N ILE A 455 -27.45 -13.38 -46.04
CA ILE A 455 -26.11 -13.01 -46.51
C ILE A 455 -25.48 -14.14 -47.38
N GLY A 456 -25.75 -15.40 -47.03
CA GLY A 456 -25.25 -16.55 -47.76
C GLY A 456 -25.94 -16.81 -49.11
N ASN A 457 -27.21 -16.41 -49.24
CA ASN A 457 -27.97 -16.63 -50.49
C ASN A 457 -27.87 -15.46 -51.47
N GLY A 458 -27.34 -14.32 -51.08
CA GLY A 458 -27.14 -13.15 -51.96
C GLY A 458 -25.97 -13.30 -52.96
N GLY A 459 -25.22 -14.38 -52.88
CA GLY A 459 -24.09 -14.65 -53.75
C GLY A 459 -24.34 -15.63 -54.89
N LYS A 460 -25.59 -16.01 -55.12
CA LYS A 460 -25.95 -16.84 -56.32
C LYS A 460 -26.92 -16.05 -57.21
N LYS A 461 -26.38 -15.21 -58.01
CA LYS A 461 -26.85 -14.91 -59.39
C LYS A 461 -25.64 -14.57 -60.25
#